data_0f1e762e5b1868494839fad94207e082
#
_entry.id   0f1e762e5b1868494839fad94207e082
#
_cell.length_a   1.000
_cell.length_b   1.000
_cell.length_c   1.000
_cell.angle_alpha   90.00
_cell.angle_beta   90.00
_cell.angle_gamma   90.00
#
_symmetry.space_group_name_H-M   'P 1'
#
loop_
_entity.id
_entity.type
_entity.pdbx_description
1 polymer ?
#
loop_
_entity_poly.entity_id
_entity_poly.type
_entity_poly.pdbx_seq_one_letter_code
_entity_poly.pdbx_strand_id
1 'polypeptide(L)'
;IDQVFNDEELMGAALKQAKKFAEGPTKAYASVKKLLNTTFTSTLAQQLEHEAHHIAMNASSRDGKEGIDAFTKKRKPEYTGE
;
A
#
# COMPACT_ATOMS: atom_id res chain seq x y z
N ILE A 1 -6.01 4.66 16.32
CA ILE A 1 -5.33 3.52 17.01
C ILE A 1 -5.93 2.22 16.50
N ASP A 2 -5.13 1.38 15.84
CA ASP A 2 -5.60 0.11 15.27
C ASP A 2 -5.51 -1.05 16.25
N GLN A 3 -4.43 -1.11 17.03
CA GLN A 3 -4.15 -2.23 17.92
C GLN A 3 -3.44 -1.77 19.19
N VAL A 4 -3.68 -2.47 20.28
CA VAL A 4 -3.03 -2.23 21.58
C VAL A 4 -2.38 -3.54 22.03
N PHE A 5 -1.15 -3.47 22.50
CA PHE A 5 -0.37 -4.62 22.97
C PHE A 5 0.17 -4.39 24.35
N ASN A 6 0.44 -5.46 25.08
CA ASN A 6 1.21 -5.43 26.32
C ASN A 6 2.66 -5.01 26.01
N ASP A 7 3.36 -4.44 26.99
CA ASP A 7 4.74 -3.96 26.81
C ASP A 7 5.69 -5.05 26.30
N GLU A 8 5.54 -6.28 26.79
CA GLU A 8 6.37 -7.42 26.39
C GLU A 8 6.13 -7.87 24.93
N GLU A 9 4.94 -7.60 24.40
CA GLU A 9 4.52 -8.03 23.04
C GLU A 9 4.72 -6.94 22.00
N LEU A 10 4.82 -5.67 22.41
CA LEU A 10 4.78 -4.50 21.54
C LEU A 10 5.87 -4.53 20.47
N MET A 11 7.12 -4.75 20.86
CA MET A 11 8.25 -4.72 19.91
C MET A 11 8.14 -5.84 18.86
N GLY A 12 7.80 -7.06 19.29
CA GLY A 12 7.61 -8.19 18.37
C GLY A 12 6.47 -7.95 17.38
N ALA A 13 5.34 -7.43 17.86
CA ALA A 13 4.20 -7.08 17.01
C ALA A 13 4.53 -5.96 16.02
N ALA A 14 5.24 -4.92 16.47
CA ALA A 14 5.68 -3.81 15.61
C ALA A 14 6.63 -4.28 14.50
N LEU A 15 7.61 -5.11 14.83
CA LEU A 15 8.55 -5.67 13.85
C LEU A 15 7.85 -6.58 12.83
N LYS A 16 6.91 -7.40 13.29
CA LYS A 16 6.10 -8.25 12.40
C LYS A 16 5.30 -7.41 11.41
N GLN A 17 4.67 -6.34 11.87
CA GLN A 17 3.90 -5.42 11.02
C GLN A 17 4.81 -4.67 10.04
N ALA A 18 5.96 -4.19 10.50
CA ALA A 18 6.94 -3.51 9.66
C ALA A 18 7.46 -4.43 8.54
N LYS A 19 7.76 -5.69 8.86
CA LYS A 19 8.18 -6.70 7.87
C LYS A 19 7.08 -6.94 6.84
N LYS A 20 5.84 -7.07 7.26
CA LYS A 20 4.69 -7.24 6.37
C LYS A 20 4.57 -6.07 5.38
N PHE A 21 4.77 -4.84 5.83
CA PHE A 21 4.77 -3.68 4.94
C PHE A 21 5.99 -3.66 4.01
N ALA A 22 7.17 -4.03 4.50
CA ALA A 22 8.39 -4.06 3.69
C ALA A 22 8.32 -5.09 2.54
N GLU A 23 7.62 -6.19 2.75
CA GLU A 23 7.38 -7.23 1.73
C GLU A 23 6.22 -6.91 0.78
N GLY A 24 5.49 -5.84 1.03
CA GLY A 24 4.36 -5.41 0.22
C GLY A 24 4.74 -4.45 -0.91
N PRO A 25 3.75 -4.01 -1.71
CA PRO A 25 3.95 -3.06 -2.81
C PRO A 25 4.13 -1.64 -2.28
N THR A 26 5.34 -1.28 -1.86
CA THR A 26 5.62 -0.03 -1.14
C THR A 26 5.29 1.24 -1.92
N LYS A 27 5.37 1.22 -3.26
CA LYS A 27 4.89 2.33 -4.11
C LYS A 27 3.38 2.56 -3.97
N ALA A 28 2.60 1.48 -3.95
CA ALA A 28 1.16 1.57 -3.75
C ALA A 28 0.83 2.11 -2.35
N TYR A 29 1.55 1.68 -1.32
CA TYR A 29 1.39 2.23 0.04
C TYR A 29 1.72 3.72 0.10
N ALA A 30 2.76 4.17 -0.61
CA ALA A 30 3.08 5.59 -0.72
C ALA A 30 1.95 6.39 -1.40
N SER A 31 1.33 5.82 -2.44
CA SER A 31 0.18 6.43 -3.11
C SER A 31 -1.03 6.55 -2.17
N VAL A 32 -1.36 5.49 -1.44
CA VAL A 32 -2.46 5.51 -0.45
C VAL A 32 -2.21 6.60 0.61
N LYS A 33 -0.99 6.68 1.14
CA LYS A 33 -0.62 7.70 2.12
C LYS A 33 -0.78 9.12 1.58
N LYS A 34 -0.35 9.38 0.34
CA LYS A 34 -0.54 10.68 -0.32
C LYS A 34 -2.02 11.04 -0.49
N LEU A 35 -2.82 10.10 -0.98
CA LEU A 35 -4.26 10.28 -1.17
C LEU A 35 -4.97 10.58 0.15
N LEU A 36 -4.67 9.83 1.21
CA LEU A 36 -5.24 10.07 2.53
C LEU A 36 -4.88 11.45 3.09
N ASN A 37 -3.64 11.89 2.90
CA ASN A 37 -3.17 13.21 3.38
C ASN A 37 -3.90 14.38 2.70
N THR A 38 -4.41 14.20 1.50
CA THR A 38 -5.11 15.26 0.75
C THR A 38 -6.63 15.16 0.80
N THR A 39 -7.18 14.07 1.34
CA THR A 39 -8.62 13.76 1.32
C THR A 39 -9.47 14.90 1.91
N PHE A 40 -9.08 15.48 3.02
CA PHE A 40 -9.87 16.52 3.70
C PHE A 40 -9.74 17.92 3.09
N THR A 41 -8.80 18.13 2.19
CA THR A 41 -8.55 19.42 1.53
C THR A 41 -8.91 19.41 0.04
N SER A 42 -9.27 18.25 -0.50
CA SER A 42 -9.68 18.08 -1.90
C SER A 42 -11.19 18.06 -2.04
N THR A 43 -11.69 18.60 -3.16
CA THR A 43 -13.08 18.34 -3.57
C THR A 43 -13.22 16.88 -4.00
N LEU A 44 -14.46 16.38 -4.06
CA LEU A 44 -14.71 15.01 -4.57
C LEU A 44 -14.14 14.82 -5.97
N ALA A 45 -14.34 15.76 -6.87
CA ALA A 45 -13.82 15.68 -8.25
C ALA A 45 -12.29 15.62 -8.28
N GLN A 46 -11.61 16.46 -7.49
CA GLN A 46 -10.15 16.43 -7.37
C GLN A 46 -9.66 15.11 -6.80
N GLN A 47 -10.30 14.60 -5.75
CA GLN A 47 -9.92 13.33 -5.13
C GLN A 47 -10.04 12.16 -6.11
N LEU A 48 -11.15 12.08 -6.86
CA LEU A 48 -11.35 11.05 -7.88
C LEU A 48 -10.30 11.11 -8.98
N GLU A 49 -9.92 12.30 -9.42
CA GLU A 49 -8.85 12.49 -10.40
C GLU A 49 -7.49 12.05 -9.86
N HIS A 50 -7.15 12.42 -8.62
CA HIS A 50 -5.94 11.98 -7.95
C HIS A 50 -5.88 10.45 -7.82
N GLU A 51 -6.98 9.82 -7.42
CA GLU A 51 -7.07 8.35 -7.30
C GLU A 51 -6.87 7.67 -8.66
N ALA A 52 -7.53 8.16 -9.72
CA ALA A 52 -7.37 7.63 -11.07
C ALA A 52 -5.92 7.71 -11.55
N HIS A 53 -5.24 8.84 -11.30
CA HIS A 53 -3.83 9.03 -11.62
C HIS A 53 -2.93 8.03 -10.87
N HIS A 54 -3.13 7.90 -9.56
CA HIS A 54 -2.34 6.97 -8.75
C HIS A 54 -2.58 5.50 -9.11
N ILE A 55 -3.82 5.12 -9.44
CA ILE A 55 -4.14 3.77 -9.92
C ILE A 55 -3.38 3.47 -11.23
N ALA A 56 -3.44 4.38 -12.20
CA ALA A 56 -2.75 4.21 -13.49
C ALA A 56 -1.23 4.10 -13.31
N MET A 57 -0.65 4.96 -12.47
CA MET A 57 0.78 4.95 -12.18
C MET A 57 1.22 3.65 -11.49
N ASN A 58 0.47 3.19 -10.50
CA ASN A 58 0.79 1.96 -9.78
C ASN A 58 0.59 0.72 -10.67
N ALA A 59 -0.47 0.66 -11.46
CA ALA A 59 -0.73 -0.45 -12.38
C ALA A 59 0.39 -0.62 -13.44
N SER A 60 1.01 0.48 -13.86
CA SER A 60 2.13 0.46 -14.80
C SER A 60 3.48 0.08 -14.16
N SER A 61 3.57 0.11 -12.84
CA SER A 61 4.79 -0.23 -12.12
C SER A 61 5.13 -1.72 -12.20
N ARG A 62 6.36 -2.09 -11.87
CA ARG A 62 6.78 -3.50 -11.80
C ARG A 62 5.93 -4.27 -10.78
N ASP A 63 5.77 -3.73 -9.60
CA ASP A 63 4.95 -4.36 -8.54
C ASP A 63 3.47 -4.45 -8.91
N GLY A 64 2.94 -3.45 -9.62
CA GLY A 64 1.56 -3.50 -10.13
C GLY A 64 1.35 -4.65 -11.12
N LYS A 65 2.26 -4.82 -12.06
CA LYS A 65 2.23 -5.93 -13.02
C LYS A 65 2.40 -7.28 -12.33
N GLU A 66 3.33 -7.37 -11.37
CA GLU A 66 3.54 -8.56 -10.55
C GLU A 66 2.27 -8.92 -9.76
N GLY A 67 1.62 -7.96 -9.13
CA GLY A 67 0.38 -8.20 -8.37
C GLY A 67 -0.74 -8.75 -9.24
N ILE A 68 -0.92 -8.21 -10.45
CA ILE A 68 -1.93 -8.67 -11.41
C ILE A 68 -1.61 -10.10 -11.89
N ASP A 69 -0.35 -10.35 -12.24
CA ASP A 69 0.10 -11.66 -12.71
C ASP A 69 -0.05 -12.73 -11.61
N ALA A 70 0.38 -12.41 -10.40
CA ALA A 70 0.26 -13.29 -9.25
C ALA A 70 -1.20 -13.63 -8.93
N PHE A 71 -2.08 -12.64 -8.97
CA PHE A 71 -3.52 -12.82 -8.76
C PHE A 71 -4.12 -13.74 -9.82
N THR A 72 -3.80 -13.51 -11.10
CA THR A 72 -4.30 -14.31 -12.21
C THR A 72 -3.83 -15.78 -12.13
N LYS A 73 -2.58 -15.97 -11.71
CA LYS A 73 -1.97 -17.30 -11.56
C LYS A 73 -2.23 -17.97 -10.21
N LYS A 74 -2.95 -17.29 -9.32
CA LYS A 74 -3.26 -17.78 -7.96
C LYS A 74 -2.03 -18.15 -7.15
N ARG A 75 -0.96 -17.35 -7.27
CA ARG A 75 0.27 -17.48 -6.50
C ARG A 75 0.50 -16.25 -5.61
N LYS A 76 1.40 -16.38 -4.64
CA LYS A 76 1.82 -15.26 -3.81
C LYS A 76 2.66 -14.28 -4.66
N PRO A 77 2.40 -12.96 -4.62
CA PRO A 77 3.22 -11.97 -5.31
C PRO A 77 4.58 -11.77 -4.63
N GLU A 78 5.58 -11.42 -5.43
CA GLU A 78 6.93 -11.07 -4.97
C GLU A 78 7.21 -9.61 -5.33
N TYR A 79 6.93 -8.71 -4.39
CA TYR A 79 7.13 -7.28 -4.59
C TYR A 79 8.55 -6.84 -4.32
N THR A 80 9.03 -5.87 -5.10
CA THR A 80 10.40 -5.33 -4.99
C THR A 80 10.44 -3.83 -4.65
N GLY A 81 9.28 -3.18 -4.56
CA GLY A 81 9.19 -1.73 -4.33
C GLY A 81 9.35 -0.89 -5.61
N GLU A 82 9.24 -1.48 -6.78
CA GLU A 82 9.49 -0.81 -8.08
C GLU A 82 8.24 -0.68 -8.96
#